data_186aecdde8dcbaa599ee9ffda21209d0
#
_entry.id   186aecdde8dcbaa599ee9ffda21209d0
#
_cell.length_a   1.000
_cell.length_b   1.000
_cell.length_c   1.000
_cell.angle_alpha   90.00
_cell.angle_beta   90.00
_cell.angle_gamma   90.00
#
_symmetry.space_group_name_H-M   'P 1'
#
loop_
_entity.id
_entity.type
_entity.pdbx_description
1 polymer ?
#
loop_
_entity_poly.entity_id
_entity_poly.type
_entity_poly.pdbx_seq_one_letter_code
_entity_poly.pdbx_strand_id
1 'polypeptide(L)'
;MPLVGYRRWMLPPDPTDVDIEEMVVDALERLPAPFRDRLGSVAIVIEDEATPQQLAAVGAHGLYGLYQGIPRTHWSADGAPSPSKITIFRGPLVRANRTRERLADAVAETVYHEIAHHFGISDARLHELKRGAP
;
A
#
# COMPACT_ATOMS: atom_id res chain seq x y z
N MET A 1 25.17 9.16 21.09
CA MET A 1 25.13 8.15 22.13
C MET A 1 24.33 6.95 21.67
N PRO A 2 24.89 5.77 21.73
CA PRO A 2 24.14 4.60 21.32
C PRO A 2 22.96 4.36 22.26
N LEU A 3 21.86 3.91 21.68
CA LEU A 3 20.69 3.56 22.46
C LEU A 3 20.89 2.17 23.00
N VAL A 4 21.04 2.06 24.31
CA VAL A 4 21.23 0.77 24.97
C VAL A 4 20.02 -0.10 24.65
N GLY A 5 20.26 -1.30 24.17
CA GLY A 5 19.18 -2.23 23.80
C GLY A 5 18.57 -2.02 22.44
N TYR A 6 18.99 -0.97 21.73
CA TYR A 6 18.49 -0.76 20.37
C TYR A 6 19.09 -1.79 19.42
N ARG A 7 18.27 -2.37 18.60
CA ARG A 7 18.69 -3.39 17.63
C ARG A 7 18.37 -2.89 16.21
N ARG A 8 19.26 -3.22 15.28
CA ARG A 8 19.10 -2.76 13.89
C ARG A 8 17.81 -3.26 13.26
N TRP A 9 17.33 -4.43 13.67
CA TRP A 9 16.10 -4.99 13.15
C TRP A 9 14.85 -4.41 13.80
N MET A 10 15.01 -3.69 14.91
CA MET A 10 13.88 -3.04 15.57
C MET A 10 13.60 -1.70 14.91
N LEU A 11 12.32 -1.36 14.85
CA LEU A 11 11.93 -0.04 14.40
C LEU A 11 12.26 0.99 15.46
N PRO A 12 12.61 2.22 15.04
CA PRO A 12 12.66 3.31 16.00
C PRO A 12 11.28 3.47 16.64
N PRO A 13 11.20 4.07 17.86
CA PRO A 13 9.93 4.25 18.54
C PRO A 13 8.87 4.95 17.68
N ASP A 14 9.29 5.78 16.75
CA ASP A 14 8.39 6.59 15.95
C ASP A 14 8.87 6.62 14.49
N PRO A 15 8.59 5.54 13.72
CA PRO A 15 8.97 5.51 12.30
C PRO A 15 8.35 6.69 11.55
N THR A 16 9.16 7.33 10.73
CA THR A 16 8.74 8.52 10.00
C THR A 16 8.13 8.16 8.67
N ASP A 17 7.51 9.15 8.01
CA ASP A 17 7.02 8.97 6.65
C ASP A 17 8.14 8.59 5.69
N VAL A 18 9.37 9.09 5.93
CA VAL A 18 10.51 8.73 5.10
C VAL A 18 10.79 7.24 5.17
N ASP A 19 10.69 6.63 6.36
CA ASP A 19 10.87 5.19 6.50
C ASP A 19 9.85 4.43 5.67
N ILE A 20 8.59 4.85 5.74
CA ILE A 20 7.52 4.21 4.98
C ILE A 20 7.71 4.45 3.48
N GLU A 21 8.10 5.66 3.09
CA GLU A 21 8.35 5.97 1.67
C GLU A 21 9.41 5.07 1.06
N GLU A 22 10.49 4.82 1.79
CA GLU A 22 11.55 3.93 1.31
C GLU A 22 11.00 2.51 1.10
N MET A 23 10.16 2.05 2.01
CA MET A 23 9.54 0.73 1.87
C MET A 23 8.60 0.66 0.68
N VAL A 24 7.86 1.74 0.42
CA VAL A 24 6.98 1.83 -0.76
C VAL A 24 7.80 1.79 -2.04
N VAL A 25 8.89 2.56 -2.10
CA VAL A 25 9.76 2.58 -3.28
C VAL A 25 10.34 1.20 -3.54
N ASP A 26 10.82 0.53 -2.51
CA ASP A 26 11.34 -0.83 -2.64
C ASP A 26 10.29 -1.79 -3.19
N ALA A 27 9.06 -1.68 -2.69
CA ALA A 27 7.96 -2.52 -3.17
C ALA A 27 7.66 -2.27 -4.64
N LEU A 28 7.63 -0.99 -5.04
CA LEU A 28 7.37 -0.63 -6.44
C LEU A 28 8.46 -1.15 -7.37
N GLU A 29 9.70 -1.11 -6.93
CA GLU A 29 10.83 -1.58 -7.74
C GLU A 29 10.79 -3.09 -7.94
N ARG A 30 10.12 -3.82 -7.04
CA ARG A 30 10.00 -5.28 -7.15
C ARG A 30 8.77 -5.72 -7.94
N LEU A 31 7.93 -4.78 -8.39
CA LEU A 31 6.81 -5.14 -9.23
C LEU A 31 7.29 -5.71 -10.56
N PRO A 32 6.61 -6.75 -11.08
CA PRO A 32 6.90 -7.23 -12.44
C PRO A 32 6.74 -6.10 -13.46
N ALA A 33 7.62 -6.10 -14.46
CA ALA A 33 7.66 -5.02 -15.44
C ALA A 33 6.32 -4.71 -16.10
N PRO A 34 5.49 -5.70 -16.47
CA PRO A 34 4.20 -5.37 -17.10
C PRO A 34 3.31 -4.49 -16.22
N PHE A 35 3.31 -4.70 -14.90
CA PHE A 35 2.50 -3.88 -14.01
C PHE A 35 3.16 -2.53 -13.78
N ARG A 36 4.47 -2.53 -13.57
CA ARG A 36 5.20 -1.29 -13.33
C ARG A 36 5.10 -0.35 -14.52
N ASP A 37 5.22 -0.89 -15.73
CA ASP A 37 5.17 -0.09 -16.96
C ASP A 37 3.79 0.49 -17.22
N ARG A 38 2.74 -0.17 -16.74
CA ARG A 38 1.36 0.26 -16.96
C ARG A 38 0.75 0.99 -15.78
N LEU A 39 1.55 1.23 -14.74
CA LEU A 39 1.02 1.84 -13.52
C LEU A 39 0.44 3.24 -13.79
N GLY A 40 1.10 4.00 -14.66
CA GLY A 40 0.57 5.30 -15.05
C GLY A 40 0.70 6.33 -13.93
N SER A 41 -0.25 7.25 -13.89
CA SER A 41 -0.20 8.39 -12.97
C SER A 41 -0.95 8.09 -11.67
N VAL A 42 -0.42 7.19 -10.88
CA VAL A 42 -0.98 6.90 -9.56
C VAL A 42 -0.17 7.66 -8.53
N ALA A 43 -0.86 8.48 -7.73
CA ALA A 43 -0.22 9.15 -6.60
C ALA A 43 -0.23 8.21 -5.41
N ILE A 44 0.89 8.10 -4.71
CA ILE A 44 0.95 7.34 -3.47
C ILE A 44 1.26 8.32 -2.36
N VAL A 45 0.36 8.40 -1.39
CA VAL A 45 0.50 9.32 -0.26
C VAL A 45 0.47 8.55 1.04
N ILE A 46 1.09 9.11 2.06
CA ILE A 46 1.16 8.50 3.38
C ILE A 46 0.42 9.41 4.34
N GLU A 47 -0.54 8.84 5.07
CA GLU A 47 -1.30 9.54 6.10
C GLU A 47 -1.19 8.75 7.40
N ASP A 48 -1.41 9.42 8.51
CA ASP A 48 -1.28 8.77 9.81
C ASP A 48 -2.42 7.80 10.06
N GLU A 49 -3.66 8.25 9.91
CA GLU A 49 -4.85 7.45 10.20
C GLU A 49 -5.90 7.67 9.13
N ALA A 50 -6.72 6.66 8.91
CA ALA A 50 -7.86 6.80 8.02
C ALA A 50 -8.91 7.68 8.68
N THR A 51 -9.54 8.52 7.88
CA THR A 51 -10.66 9.33 8.36
C THR A 51 -11.89 8.43 8.52
N PRO A 52 -12.89 8.85 9.34
CA PRO A 52 -14.14 8.10 9.41
C PRO A 52 -14.81 7.89 8.06
N GLN A 53 -14.71 8.87 7.16
CA GLN A 53 -15.28 8.74 5.82
C GLN A 53 -14.55 7.68 5.01
N GLN A 54 -13.23 7.62 5.12
CA GLN A 54 -12.45 6.59 4.42
C GLN A 54 -12.79 5.20 4.94
N LEU A 55 -12.92 5.04 6.26
CA LEU A 55 -13.30 3.76 6.84
C LEU A 55 -14.71 3.36 6.42
N ALA A 56 -15.63 4.30 6.43
CA ALA A 56 -17.02 4.02 6.04
C ALA A 56 -17.13 3.61 4.59
N ALA A 57 -16.34 4.22 3.72
CA ALA A 57 -16.40 3.96 2.28
C ALA A 57 -16.03 2.51 1.94
N VAL A 58 -15.17 1.89 2.70
CA VAL A 58 -14.74 0.51 2.43
C VAL A 58 -15.28 -0.48 3.44
N GLY A 59 -15.90 -0.01 4.52
CA GLY A 59 -16.48 -0.88 5.54
C GLY A 59 -15.46 -1.75 6.26
N ALA A 60 -14.21 -1.34 6.30
CA ALA A 60 -13.13 -2.15 6.83
C ALA A 60 -12.63 -1.62 8.16
N HIS A 61 -12.14 -2.54 8.99
CA HIS A 61 -11.45 -2.22 10.22
C HIS A 61 -9.96 -2.50 10.04
N GLY A 62 -9.10 -1.71 10.69
CA GLY A 62 -7.67 -1.91 10.62
C GLY A 62 -7.10 -1.69 9.24
N LEU A 63 -7.59 -0.71 8.55
CA LEU A 63 -7.22 -0.41 7.19
C LEU A 63 -5.77 0.04 7.08
N TYR A 64 -4.98 -0.64 6.28
CA TYR A 64 -3.58 -0.27 6.03
C TYR A 64 -3.42 0.62 4.82
N GLY A 65 -4.32 0.52 3.84
CA GLY A 65 -4.25 1.32 2.64
C GLY A 65 -5.59 1.42 1.96
N LEU A 66 -5.69 2.36 1.04
CA LEU A 66 -6.94 2.61 0.34
C LEU A 66 -6.64 3.09 -1.08
N TYR A 67 -7.22 2.43 -2.05
CA TYR A 67 -7.20 2.90 -3.43
C TYR A 67 -8.43 3.77 -3.68
N GLN A 68 -8.22 4.93 -4.24
CA GLN A 68 -9.31 5.83 -4.65
C GLN A 68 -9.10 6.24 -6.10
N GLY A 69 -10.14 6.10 -6.89
CA GLY A 69 -10.09 6.41 -8.30
C GLY A 69 -10.93 5.43 -9.09
N ILE A 70 -10.79 5.49 -10.39
CA ILE A 70 -11.47 4.57 -11.28
C ILE A 70 -10.43 3.58 -11.80
N PRO A 71 -10.62 2.26 -11.58
CA PRO A 71 -9.71 1.26 -12.12
C PRO A 71 -9.53 1.44 -13.63
N ARG A 72 -8.35 1.11 -14.13
CA ARG A 72 -8.03 1.30 -15.55
C ARG A 72 -8.99 0.59 -16.48
N THR A 73 -9.59 -0.48 -16.03
CA THR A 73 -10.56 -1.22 -16.83
C THR A 73 -11.87 -0.44 -17.03
N HIS A 74 -12.07 0.64 -16.28
CA HIS A 74 -13.32 1.41 -16.31
C HIS A 74 -13.10 2.88 -16.67
N TRP A 75 -12.04 3.16 -17.41
CA TRP A 75 -11.79 4.53 -17.83
C TRP A 75 -12.89 4.98 -18.79
N SER A 76 -13.19 6.28 -18.76
CA SER A 76 -14.24 6.84 -19.55
C SER A 76 -13.96 6.73 -21.05
N ALA A 77 -15.00 6.89 -21.85
CA ALA A 77 -14.92 6.72 -23.30
C ALA A 77 -14.01 7.75 -23.98
N ASP A 78 -13.79 8.89 -23.35
CA ASP A 78 -12.90 9.90 -23.90
C ASP A 78 -11.41 9.58 -23.65
N GLY A 79 -11.15 8.47 -22.97
CA GLY A 79 -9.78 8.02 -22.75
C GLY A 79 -9.04 8.75 -21.66
N ALA A 80 -9.67 9.70 -20.99
CA ALA A 80 -9.03 10.44 -19.91
C ALA A 80 -9.11 9.64 -18.63
N PRO A 81 -7.96 9.26 -18.04
CA PRO A 81 -8.01 8.53 -16.78
C PRO A 81 -8.42 9.46 -15.64
N SER A 82 -9.26 8.95 -14.75
CA SER A 82 -9.53 9.66 -13.51
C SER A 82 -8.27 9.68 -12.66
N PRO A 83 -8.05 10.74 -11.90
CA PRO A 83 -6.94 10.76 -10.95
C PRO A 83 -7.05 9.59 -9.98
N SER A 84 -5.98 8.85 -9.83
CA SER A 84 -5.94 7.70 -8.95
C SER A 84 -4.97 7.94 -7.83
N LYS A 85 -5.32 7.50 -6.64
CA LYS A 85 -4.52 7.70 -5.44
C LYS A 85 -4.54 6.45 -4.58
N ILE A 86 -3.37 6.06 -4.10
CA ILE A 86 -3.23 5.03 -3.09
C ILE A 86 -2.76 5.73 -1.82
N THR A 87 -3.52 5.56 -0.76
CA THR A 87 -3.16 6.10 0.55
C THR A 87 -2.66 4.96 1.43
N ILE A 88 -1.51 5.15 2.05
CA ILE A 88 -0.92 4.19 2.99
C ILE A 88 -1.06 4.79 4.38
N PHE A 89 -1.64 4.04 5.32
CA PHE A 89 -1.89 4.53 6.66
C PHE A 89 -0.80 4.07 7.62
N ARG A 90 0.07 5.00 7.99
CA ARG A 90 1.24 4.74 8.80
C ARG A 90 0.88 4.20 10.19
N GLY A 91 -0.09 4.80 10.84
CA GLY A 91 -0.45 4.44 12.21
C GLY A 91 -0.80 2.96 12.38
N PRO A 92 -1.81 2.47 11.65
CA PRO A 92 -2.18 1.06 11.75
C PRO A 92 -1.03 0.11 11.39
N LEU A 93 -0.26 0.45 10.35
CA LEU A 93 0.85 -0.38 9.93
C LEU A 93 1.92 -0.50 11.00
N VAL A 94 2.29 0.61 11.60
CA VAL A 94 3.33 0.63 12.64
C VAL A 94 2.85 -0.09 13.90
N ARG A 95 1.59 0.11 14.29
CA ARG A 95 1.05 -0.52 15.50
C ARG A 95 1.02 -2.03 15.39
N ALA A 96 0.76 -2.55 14.20
CA ALA A 96 0.61 -4.00 13.98
C ALA A 96 1.92 -4.69 13.63
N ASN A 97 2.94 -3.94 13.22
CA ASN A 97 4.18 -4.52 12.69
C ASN A 97 5.38 -3.87 13.39
N ARG A 98 5.87 -4.53 14.43
CA ARG A 98 6.81 -3.92 15.37
C ARG A 98 8.28 -4.13 15.03
N THR A 99 8.58 -4.81 13.93
CA THR A 99 9.96 -4.92 13.45
C THR A 99 10.05 -4.32 12.06
N ARG A 100 11.25 -3.91 11.67
CA ARG A 100 11.45 -3.34 10.33
C ARG A 100 11.06 -4.33 9.25
N GLU A 101 11.41 -5.58 9.42
CA GLU A 101 11.08 -6.60 8.43
C GLU A 101 9.57 -6.78 8.28
N ARG A 102 8.87 -6.89 9.40
CA ARG A 102 7.42 -7.06 9.36
C ARG A 102 6.73 -5.84 8.75
N LEU A 103 7.21 -4.66 9.11
CA LEU A 103 6.64 -3.43 8.56
C LEU A 103 6.87 -3.35 7.06
N ALA A 104 8.10 -3.65 6.61
CA ALA A 104 8.39 -3.63 5.17
C ALA A 104 7.53 -4.62 4.40
N ASP A 105 7.34 -5.82 4.94
CA ASP A 105 6.48 -6.83 4.31
C ASP A 105 5.04 -6.36 4.26
N ALA A 106 4.54 -5.78 5.34
CA ALA A 106 3.17 -5.30 5.39
C ALA A 106 2.94 -4.13 4.44
N VAL A 107 3.91 -3.23 4.34
CA VAL A 107 3.85 -2.11 3.38
C VAL A 107 3.83 -2.66 1.96
N ALA A 108 4.70 -3.61 1.64
CA ALA A 108 4.74 -4.19 0.30
C ALA A 108 3.42 -4.88 -0.06
N GLU A 109 2.87 -5.67 0.85
CA GLU A 109 1.58 -6.32 0.62
C GLU A 109 0.47 -5.31 0.40
N THR A 110 0.47 -4.24 1.20
CA THR A 110 -0.53 -3.19 1.07
C THR A 110 -0.43 -2.50 -0.28
N VAL A 111 0.79 -2.15 -0.69
CA VAL A 111 1.02 -1.51 -1.99
C VAL A 111 0.54 -2.42 -3.12
N TYR A 112 0.91 -3.70 -3.10
CA TYR A 112 0.52 -4.64 -4.14
C TYR A 112 -0.98 -4.83 -4.19
N HIS A 113 -1.62 -4.90 -3.04
CA HIS A 113 -3.07 -5.06 -2.95
C HIS A 113 -3.79 -3.88 -3.59
N GLU A 114 -3.37 -2.65 -3.27
CA GLU A 114 -4.04 -1.47 -3.81
C GLU A 114 -3.71 -1.26 -5.28
N ILE A 115 -2.51 -1.63 -5.71
CA ILE A 115 -2.17 -1.59 -7.14
C ILE A 115 -3.02 -2.58 -7.92
N ALA A 116 -3.30 -3.74 -7.35
CA ALA A 116 -4.19 -4.70 -7.99
C ALA A 116 -5.59 -4.10 -8.20
N HIS A 117 -6.08 -3.34 -7.23
CA HIS A 117 -7.36 -2.63 -7.40
C HIS A 117 -7.28 -1.62 -8.55
N HIS A 118 -6.15 -0.95 -8.70
CA HIS A 118 -5.95 -0.01 -9.81
C HIS A 118 -6.09 -0.70 -11.16
N PHE A 119 -5.70 -1.97 -11.24
CA PHE A 119 -5.84 -2.77 -12.46
C PHE A 119 -7.17 -3.53 -12.53
N GLY A 120 -8.07 -3.26 -11.61
CA GLY A 120 -9.40 -3.87 -11.63
C GLY A 120 -9.46 -5.28 -11.07
N ILE A 121 -8.44 -5.70 -10.34
CA ILE A 121 -8.42 -7.03 -9.74
C ILE A 121 -9.09 -6.95 -8.37
N SER A 122 -10.14 -7.75 -8.18
CA SER A 122 -10.88 -7.77 -6.92
C SER A 122 -10.12 -8.52 -5.83
N ASP A 123 -10.54 -8.32 -4.58
CA ASP A 123 -9.98 -9.05 -3.44
C ASP A 123 -10.16 -10.56 -3.61
N ALA A 124 -11.33 -10.98 -4.08
CA ALA A 124 -11.59 -12.39 -4.30
C ALA A 124 -10.61 -12.98 -5.32
N ARG A 125 -10.37 -12.26 -6.40
CA ARG A 125 -9.43 -12.73 -7.43
C ARG A 125 -8.00 -12.76 -6.93
N LEU A 126 -7.60 -11.77 -6.14
CA LEU A 126 -6.28 -11.75 -5.52
C LEU A 126 -6.07 -12.97 -4.63
N HIS A 127 -7.10 -13.30 -3.85
CA HIS A 127 -7.05 -14.45 -2.97
C HIS A 127 -6.88 -15.74 -3.76
N GLU A 128 -7.62 -15.88 -4.86
CA GLU A 128 -7.48 -17.03 -5.75
C GLU A 128 -6.07 -17.13 -6.32
N LEU A 129 -5.52 -16.02 -6.81
CA LEU A 129 -4.18 -16.00 -7.40
C LEU A 129 -3.12 -16.41 -6.40
N LYS A 130 -3.25 -15.95 -5.16
CA LYS A 130 -2.28 -16.31 -4.11
C LYS A 130 -2.34 -17.79 -3.79
N ARG A 131 -3.53 -18.38 -3.75
CA ARG A 131 -3.68 -19.81 -3.44
C ARG A 131 -3.32 -20.71 -4.60
N GLY A 132 -3.62 -20.27 -5.81
CA GLY A 132 -3.41 -21.07 -7.00
C GLY A 132 -2.08 -20.84 -7.69
N ALA A 133 -1.24 -19.97 -7.15
CA ALA A 133 0.04 -19.69 -7.78
C ALA A 133 0.93 -20.91 -7.75
N PRO A 134 1.49 -21.30 -8.88
CA PRO A 134 2.43 -22.41 -8.91
C PRO A 134 3.71 -22.08 -8.17
#